data_8f1935faa7361227c014cd8574f65455
#
_entry.id   8f1935faa7361227c014cd8574f65455
#
_cell.length_a   1.000
_cell.length_b   1.000
_cell.length_c   1.000
_cell.angle_alpha   90.00
_cell.angle_beta   90.00
_cell.angle_gamma   90.00
#
_symmetry.space_group_name_H-M   'P 1'
#
loop_
_entity.id
_entity.type
_entity.pdbx_description
1 polymer ?
#
loop_
_entity_poly.entity_id
_entity_poly.type
_entity_poly.pdbx_seq_one_letter_code
_entity_poly.pdbx_strand_id
1 'polypeptide(L)'
;MYKDLKFPILIVHRDIKADTVAGERVREIAAELERDGFHILPTGSAAEGRIVASTHHGLACILVAAEGAGENQRLLQDVVGLIRVARRRAPQLPIFALGEQITIENAPAEAMADLNELRGLLYLFEDTVPFLARQVARAARSYLDGLLPPFFRALVQHTGDSNYSWHTPGHGGGVAFRKSPVGQAFHQFFGENTLRSDLSVSVPELGSLLDHTGPLAAAEARAARNFGADHTFFVINGTSTANKIVWHSMVARDDLVLVDRNCHKSILHSIIMTGAIPLYLTPSRNELGIIGPIPLEEFSPESIQAKIDANPLTRGRSPRVKLAVVTNSTYDGLCYNANLIKRTLSNSVDVLHFDEAWYAYAAFHEFYDGRYGMDTREQGPLVFTTHSTHKVLAAFSQASMIHVLDSEQRQLDRDRFNEAFMMHISTSPQYGILASLDVASAMMEGPAGRSLIQETFDEA
;
A
#
# COMPACT_ATOMS: atom_id res chain seq x y z
N MET A 1 -12.19 -20.13 -4.58
CA MET A 1 -11.04 -19.24 -4.44
C MET A 1 -10.66 -19.00 -2.97
N TYR A 2 -11.60 -18.83 -2.03
CA TYR A 2 -11.33 -18.42 -0.64
C TYR A 2 -11.54 -19.51 0.41
N LYS A 3 -11.49 -20.79 0.05
CA LYS A 3 -11.69 -21.89 1.01
C LYS A 3 -10.70 -21.89 2.18
N ASP A 4 -9.55 -21.21 2.00
CA ASP A 4 -8.49 -21.14 3.02
C ASP A 4 -8.49 -19.82 3.82
N LEU A 5 -9.23 -18.78 3.36
CA LEU A 5 -9.39 -17.53 4.09
C LEU A 5 -10.53 -17.68 5.12
N LYS A 6 -10.17 -18.06 6.33
CA LYS A 6 -11.12 -18.25 7.44
C LYS A 6 -11.47 -16.92 8.11
N PHE A 7 -12.05 -15.98 7.36
CA PHE A 7 -12.53 -14.73 7.91
C PHE A 7 -13.88 -14.95 8.59
N PRO A 8 -13.98 -14.74 9.91
CA PRO A 8 -15.20 -14.96 10.66
C PRO A 8 -16.26 -13.88 10.42
N ILE A 9 -17.51 -14.22 10.75
CA ILE A 9 -18.63 -13.29 10.85
C ILE A 9 -18.83 -12.99 12.33
N LEU A 10 -18.83 -11.70 12.69
CA LEU A 10 -19.12 -11.23 14.03
C LEU A 10 -20.64 -11.09 14.20
N ILE A 11 -21.22 -11.75 15.19
CA ILE A 11 -22.62 -11.60 15.58
C ILE A 11 -22.70 -10.98 16.98
N VAL A 12 -23.29 -9.78 17.04
CA VAL A 12 -23.46 -9.02 18.27
C VAL A 12 -24.94 -9.03 18.65
N HIS A 13 -25.33 -9.87 19.61
CA HIS A 13 -26.72 -10.00 20.04
C HIS A 13 -26.81 -10.41 21.53
N ARG A 14 -27.53 -9.63 22.36
CA ARG A 14 -27.60 -9.85 23.81
C ARG A 14 -28.09 -11.27 24.16
N ASP A 15 -29.06 -11.77 23.41
CA ASP A 15 -29.69 -13.07 23.65
C ASP A 15 -29.00 -14.27 23.00
N ILE A 16 -27.85 -14.09 22.35
CA ILE A 16 -27.17 -15.16 21.60
C ILE A 16 -26.85 -16.38 22.47
N LYS A 17 -26.64 -16.17 23.78
CA LYS A 17 -26.41 -17.22 24.78
C LYS A 17 -27.61 -17.50 25.67
N ALA A 18 -28.74 -16.76 25.50
CA ALA A 18 -29.94 -16.87 26.32
C ALA A 18 -30.92 -17.89 25.73
N ASP A 19 -31.73 -18.47 26.60
CA ASP A 19 -32.81 -19.37 26.22
C ASP A 19 -34.11 -18.55 25.96
N THR A 20 -34.06 -17.75 24.90
CA THR A 20 -35.15 -16.89 24.41
C THR A 20 -35.43 -17.24 22.95
N VAL A 21 -36.65 -16.91 22.47
CA VAL A 21 -37.03 -17.13 21.07
C VAL A 21 -36.08 -16.38 20.10
N ALA A 22 -35.71 -15.14 20.45
CA ALA A 22 -34.74 -14.37 19.68
C ALA A 22 -33.36 -15.02 19.69
N GLY A 23 -32.90 -15.48 20.87
CA GLY A 23 -31.60 -16.17 20.99
C GLY A 23 -31.56 -17.48 20.20
N GLU A 24 -32.62 -18.27 20.20
CA GLU A 24 -32.73 -19.49 19.38
C GLU A 24 -32.62 -19.15 17.90
N ARG A 25 -33.36 -18.13 17.46
CA ARG A 25 -33.36 -17.69 16.05
C ARG A 25 -32.00 -17.21 15.57
N VAL A 26 -31.26 -16.46 16.40
CA VAL A 26 -29.90 -15.98 16.08
C VAL A 26 -28.93 -17.16 16.01
N ARG A 27 -29.06 -18.16 16.91
CA ARG A 27 -28.23 -19.39 16.85
C ARG A 27 -28.54 -20.24 15.60
N GLU A 28 -29.79 -20.29 15.12
CA GLU A 28 -30.14 -20.93 13.86
C GLU A 28 -29.47 -20.24 12.67
N ILE A 29 -29.45 -18.88 12.63
CA ILE A 29 -28.74 -18.13 11.60
C ILE A 29 -27.24 -18.41 11.65
N ALA A 30 -26.64 -18.43 12.85
CA ALA A 30 -25.25 -18.76 13.05
C ALA A 30 -24.92 -20.16 12.52
N ALA A 31 -25.74 -21.18 12.86
CA ALA A 31 -25.56 -22.55 12.39
C ALA A 31 -25.69 -22.70 10.85
N GLU A 32 -26.54 -21.89 10.21
CA GLU A 32 -26.67 -21.85 8.74
C GLU A 32 -25.41 -21.27 8.10
N LEU A 33 -24.87 -20.17 8.65
CA LEU A 33 -23.63 -19.56 8.20
C LEU A 33 -22.41 -20.48 8.40
N GLU A 34 -22.39 -21.26 9.50
CA GLU A 34 -21.35 -22.28 9.73
C GLU A 34 -21.43 -23.42 8.69
N ARG A 35 -22.63 -23.86 8.31
CA ARG A 35 -22.83 -24.81 7.20
C ARG A 35 -22.35 -24.26 5.86
N ASP A 36 -22.47 -22.96 5.68
CA ASP A 36 -21.95 -22.21 4.51
C ASP A 36 -20.39 -22.01 4.54
N GLY A 37 -19.73 -22.48 5.61
CA GLY A 37 -18.28 -22.50 5.77
C GLY A 37 -17.68 -21.29 6.49
N PHE A 38 -18.49 -20.40 7.07
CA PHE A 38 -18.00 -19.29 7.88
C PHE A 38 -17.78 -19.71 9.33
N HIS A 39 -16.76 -19.12 9.97
CA HIS A 39 -16.59 -19.20 11.42
C HIS A 39 -17.39 -18.05 12.06
N ILE A 40 -18.07 -18.33 13.18
CA ILE A 40 -18.88 -17.34 13.87
C ILE A 40 -18.17 -16.87 15.16
N LEU A 41 -18.10 -15.55 15.34
CA LEU A 41 -17.65 -14.91 16.58
C LEU A 41 -18.88 -14.31 17.29
N PRO A 42 -19.48 -15.01 18.29
CA PRO A 42 -20.64 -14.51 18.99
C PRO A 42 -20.24 -13.60 20.16
N THR A 43 -20.86 -12.44 20.28
CA THR A 43 -20.73 -11.52 21.42
C THR A 43 -22.10 -11.13 21.98
N GLY A 44 -22.18 -10.97 23.32
CA GLY A 44 -23.41 -10.67 24.03
C GLY A 44 -23.71 -9.16 24.17
N SER A 45 -22.76 -8.30 23.80
CA SER A 45 -22.93 -6.86 23.93
C SER A 45 -22.19 -6.09 22.83
N ALA A 46 -22.65 -4.89 22.55
CA ALA A 46 -22.00 -3.98 21.61
C ALA A 46 -20.59 -3.56 22.10
N ALA A 47 -20.35 -3.52 23.41
CA ALA A 47 -19.04 -3.24 23.98
C ALA A 47 -18.02 -4.36 23.62
N GLU A 48 -18.41 -5.63 23.81
CA GLU A 48 -17.59 -6.77 23.37
C GLU A 48 -17.42 -6.77 21.85
N GLY A 49 -18.48 -6.50 21.09
CA GLY A 49 -18.43 -6.39 19.64
C GLY A 49 -17.44 -5.34 19.16
N ARG A 50 -17.39 -4.16 19.80
CA ARG A 50 -16.39 -3.11 19.50
C ARG A 50 -14.96 -3.58 19.78
N ILE A 51 -14.72 -4.29 20.87
CA ILE A 51 -13.40 -4.88 21.16
C ILE A 51 -13.01 -5.85 20.06
N VAL A 52 -13.88 -6.80 19.68
CA VAL A 52 -13.62 -7.74 18.60
C VAL A 52 -13.36 -7.00 17.28
N ALA A 53 -14.19 -6.02 16.91
CA ALA A 53 -14.02 -5.27 15.66
C ALA A 53 -12.73 -4.42 15.64
N SER A 54 -12.22 -3.99 16.80
CA SER A 54 -10.95 -3.24 16.89
C SER A 54 -9.72 -4.12 16.90
N THR A 55 -9.82 -5.38 17.35
CA THR A 55 -8.68 -6.28 17.50
C THR A 55 -8.62 -7.39 16.44
N HIS A 56 -9.76 -7.78 15.87
CA HIS A 56 -9.84 -8.81 14.84
C HIS A 56 -10.01 -8.20 13.45
N HIS A 57 -8.89 -7.98 12.76
CA HIS A 57 -8.87 -7.24 11.49
C HIS A 57 -9.34 -8.02 10.27
N GLY A 58 -9.57 -9.32 10.40
CA GLY A 58 -9.99 -10.22 9.32
C GLY A 58 -11.47 -10.63 9.41
N LEU A 59 -12.41 -9.71 9.64
CA LEU A 59 -13.84 -10.01 9.62
C LEU A 59 -14.39 -10.06 8.19
N ALA A 60 -15.33 -10.97 7.93
CA ALA A 60 -16.04 -11.08 6.64
C ALA A 60 -17.36 -10.29 6.63
N CYS A 61 -18.02 -10.14 7.78
CA CYS A 61 -19.28 -9.44 7.96
C CYS A 61 -19.53 -9.17 9.44
N ILE A 62 -20.36 -8.18 9.74
CA ILE A 62 -20.88 -7.93 11.10
C ILE A 62 -22.42 -7.96 11.04
N LEU A 63 -23.02 -8.74 11.96
CA LEU A 63 -24.43 -8.62 12.31
C LEU A 63 -24.52 -7.99 13.69
N VAL A 64 -25.26 -6.91 13.82
CA VAL A 64 -25.41 -6.20 15.09
C VAL A 64 -26.88 -6.05 15.43
N ALA A 65 -27.28 -6.45 16.65
CA ALA A 65 -28.64 -6.27 17.12
C ALA A 65 -29.02 -4.78 17.20
N ALA A 66 -30.13 -4.43 16.57
CA ALA A 66 -30.74 -3.11 16.59
C ALA A 66 -32.20 -3.25 17.09
N GLU A 67 -32.37 -3.49 18.40
CA GLU A 67 -33.70 -3.69 18.99
C GLU A 67 -34.28 -2.40 19.56
N GLY A 68 -35.60 -2.30 19.46
CA GLY A 68 -36.44 -1.14 19.51
C GLY A 68 -37.12 -0.73 20.81
N ALA A 69 -37.99 0.22 20.73
CA ALA A 69 -39.08 0.75 21.55
C ALA A 69 -38.78 1.08 23.02
N GLY A 70 -38.08 1.95 23.48
CA GLY A 70 -37.98 2.47 24.87
C GLY A 70 -36.55 2.64 25.39
N GLU A 71 -35.66 1.79 25.01
CA GLU A 71 -34.19 1.92 25.22
C GLU A 71 -33.45 2.37 23.94
N ASN A 72 -34.17 2.82 22.94
CA ASN A 72 -33.76 2.99 21.55
C ASN A 72 -32.51 3.85 21.33
N GLN A 73 -32.34 4.90 22.13
CA GLN A 73 -31.24 5.84 21.90
C GLN A 73 -29.85 5.23 22.24
N ARG A 74 -29.81 4.34 23.24
CA ARG A 74 -28.59 3.71 23.69
C ARG A 74 -28.12 2.60 22.71
N LEU A 75 -29.04 1.76 22.24
CA LEU A 75 -28.80 0.70 21.28
C LEU A 75 -28.35 1.28 19.93
N LEU A 76 -28.96 2.36 19.49
CA LEU A 76 -28.57 3.07 18.28
C LEU A 76 -27.14 3.64 18.38
N GLN A 77 -26.80 4.23 19.54
CA GLN A 77 -25.41 4.69 19.80
C GLN A 77 -24.40 3.54 19.80
N ASP A 78 -24.78 2.37 20.29
CA ASP A 78 -23.96 1.19 20.29
C ASP A 78 -23.69 0.66 18.87
N VAL A 79 -24.74 0.64 18.01
CA VAL A 79 -24.61 0.29 16.58
C VAL A 79 -23.69 1.28 15.86
N VAL A 80 -23.94 2.58 16.04
CA VAL A 80 -23.12 3.65 15.46
C VAL A 80 -21.65 3.53 15.92
N GLY A 81 -21.43 3.30 17.21
CA GLY A 81 -20.09 3.09 17.75
C GLY A 81 -19.35 1.90 17.13
N LEU A 82 -20.07 0.81 16.87
CA LEU A 82 -19.49 -0.37 16.20
C LEU A 82 -19.19 -0.08 14.72
N ILE A 83 -20.08 0.59 14.01
CA ILE A 83 -19.86 1.01 12.61
C ILE A 83 -18.60 1.85 12.52
N ARG A 84 -18.46 2.89 13.34
CA ARG A 84 -17.31 3.79 13.35
C ARG A 84 -15.99 3.05 13.60
N VAL A 85 -15.97 2.11 14.53
CA VAL A 85 -14.78 1.29 14.81
C VAL A 85 -14.42 0.42 13.60
N ALA A 86 -15.40 -0.28 13.02
CA ALA A 86 -15.18 -1.15 11.87
C ALA A 86 -14.71 -0.37 10.62
N ARG A 87 -15.29 0.81 10.37
CA ARG A 87 -15.01 1.66 9.20
C ARG A 87 -13.60 2.26 9.18
N ARG A 88 -12.97 2.42 10.35
CA ARG A 88 -11.60 2.94 10.42
C ARG A 88 -10.60 2.10 9.61
N ARG A 89 -10.74 0.76 9.65
CA ARG A 89 -9.81 -0.18 9.00
C ARG A 89 -10.39 -0.92 7.81
N ALA A 90 -11.72 -1.13 7.81
CA ALA A 90 -12.43 -1.87 6.78
C ALA A 90 -13.64 -1.06 6.25
N PRO A 91 -13.38 -0.03 5.42
CA PRO A 91 -14.45 0.88 4.93
C PRO A 91 -15.57 0.17 4.19
N GLN A 92 -15.29 -0.98 3.56
CA GLN A 92 -16.25 -1.73 2.75
C GLN A 92 -16.81 -2.98 3.45
N LEU A 93 -16.45 -3.24 4.72
CA LEU A 93 -16.93 -4.40 5.47
C LEU A 93 -18.48 -4.37 5.54
N PRO A 94 -19.19 -5.41 5.09
CA PRO A 94 -20.65 -5.44 5.18
C PRO A 94 -21.10 -5.53 6.66
N ILE A 95 -21.96 -4.61 7.05
CA ILE A 95 -22.55 -4.54 8.38
C ILE A 95 -24.07 -4.55 8.23
N PHE A 96 -24.75 -5.49 8.86
CA PHE A 96 -26.20 -5.57 8.90
C PHE A 96 -26.72 -5.27 10.30
N ALA A 97 -27.80 -4.49 10.38
CA ALA A 97 -28.58 -4.41 11.59
C ALA A 97 -29.62 -5.54 11.63
N LEU A 98 -29.71 -6.24 12.75
CA LEU A 98 -30.61 -7.38 12.99
C LEU A 98 -31.58 -7.03 14.12
N GLY A 99 -32.90 -7.19 13.93
CA GLY A 99 -33.88 -6.90 14.95
C GLY A 99 -35.29 -7.35 14.60
N GLU A 100 -36.21 -7.25 15.59
CA GLU A 100 -37.60 -7.57 15.40
C GLU A 100 -38.36 -6.43 14.68
N GLN A 101 -38.14 -5.20 15.14
CA GLN A 101 -38.62 -3.97 14.51
C GLN A 101 -37.52 -2.93 14.54
N ILE A 102 -36.97 -2.62 13.38
CA ILE A 102 -35.86 -1.65 13.25
C ILE A 102 -36.44 -0.33 12.79
N THR A 103 -36.53 0.66 13.68
CA THR A 103 -37.03 2.00 13.38
C THR A 103 -35.85 2.98 13.36
N ILE A 104 -35.47 3.43 12.18
CA ILE A 104 -34.38 4.40 11.97
C ILE A 104 -34.93 5.83 11.86
N GLU A 105 -36.23 5.99 11.59
CA GLU A 105 -36.89 7.26 11.25
C GLU A 105 -36.70 8.39 12.28
N ASN A 106 -36.42 8.06 13.54
CA ASN A 106 -36.20 9.03 14.63
C ASN A 106 -34.73 9.14 15.06
N ALA A 107 -33.78 8.63 14.25
CA ALA A 107 -32.36 8.71 14.56
C ALA A 107 -31.88 10.17 14.48
N PRO A 108 -31.00 10.62 15.41
CA PRO A 108 -30.33 11.91 15.27
C PRO A 108 -29.62 12.05 13.94
N ALA A 109 -29.61 13.27 13.37
CA ALA A 109 -28.98 13.52 12.05
C ALA A 109 -27.53 13.05 11.97
N GLU A 110 -26.77 13.16 13.06
CA GLU A 110 -25.38 12.66 13.15
C GLU A 110 -25.29 11.13 13.08
N ALA A 111 -26.27 10.42 13.62
CA ALA A 111 -26.33 8.95 13.56
C ALA A 111 -26.80 8.45 12.19
N MET A 112 -27.61 9.23 11.47
CA MET A 112 -28.12 8.86 10.15
C MET A 112 -27.01 8.66 9.13
N ALA A 113 -25.93 9.46 9.17
CA ALA A 113 -24.80 9.29 8.28
C ALA A 113 -24.16 7.90 8.45
N ASP A 114 -23.89 7.49 9.69
CA ASP A 114 -23.31 6.19 10.01
C ASP A 114 -24.29 5.03 9.67
N LEU A 115 -25.58 5.21 9.95
CA LEU A 115 -26.61 4.19 9.68
C LEU A 115 -26.84 3.97 8.17
N ASN A 116 -26.63 4.99 7.35
CA ASN A 116 -26.66 4.86 5.89
C ASN A 116 -25.51 4.00 5.35
N GLU A 117 -24.47 3.75 6.14
CA GLU A 117 -23.38 2.84 5.80
C GLU A 117 -23.71 1.36 6.06
N LEU A 118 -24.84 1.06 6.67
CA LEU A 118 -25.30 -0.32 6.81
C LEU A 118 -25.56 -0.95 5.44
N ARG A 119 -25.17 -2.19 5.29
CA ARG A 119 -25.46 -2.97 4.07
C ARG A 119 -26.95 -3.27 3.93
N GLY A 120 -27.66 -3.36 5.04
CA GLY A 120 -29.10 -3.58 5.10
C GLY A 120 -29.62 -3.85 6.50
N LEU A 121 -30.95 -3.92 6.58
CA LEU A 121 -31.70 -4.27 7.77
C LEU A 121 -32.24 -5.69 7.60
N LEU A 122 -32.12 -6.53 8.63
CA LEU A 122 -32.57 -7.91 8.64
C LEU A 122 -33.61 -8.09 9.74
N TYR A 123 -34.82 -8.51 9.37
CA TYR A 123 -35.93 -8.67 10.29
C TYR A 123 -36.00 -10.11 10.80
N LEU A 124 -35.74 -10.27 12.10
CA LEU A 124 -35.47 -11.58 12.71
C LEU A 124 -36.63 -12.56 12.59
N PHE A 125 -37.90 -12.06 12.65
CA PHE A 125 -39.12 -12.90 12.61
C PHE A 125 -39.95 -12.77 11.34
N GLU A 126 -39.70 -11.76 10.50
CA GLU A 126 -40.43 -11.59 9.24
C GLU A 126 -39.85 -12.49 8.13
N ASP A 127 -38.50 -12.66 8.14
CA ASP A 127 -37.78 -13.44 7.14
C ASP A 127 -37.47 -14.86 7.65
N THR A 128 -37.26 -15.79 6.71
CA THR A 128 -36.82 -17.15 7.06
C THR A 128 -35.30 -17.19 7.35
N VAL A 129 -34.87 -18.05 8.29
CA VAL A 129 -33.45 -18.22 8.63
C VAL A 129 -32.56 -18.49 7.42
N PRO A 130 -32.94 -19.39 6.47
CA PRO A 130 -32.14 -19.62 5.28
C PRO A 130 -32.06 -18.40 4.35
N PHE A 131 -33.07 -17.52 4.34
CA PHE A 131 -33.02 -16.27 3.58
C PHE A 131 -32.02 -15.28 4.21
N LEU A 132 -32.12 -15.04 5.51
CA LEU A 132 -31.23 -14.16 6.27
C LEU A 132 -29.76 -14.62 6.14
N ALA A 133 -29.49 -15.90 6.37
CA ALA A 133 -28.15 -16.46 6.26
C ALA A 133 -27.58 -16.30 4.82
N ARG A 134 -28.40 -16.54 3.78
CA ARG A 134 -27.95 -16.35 2.38
C ARG A 134 -27.63 -14.89 2.06
N GLN A 135 -28.38 -13.92 2.58
CA GLN A 135 -28.10 -12.49 2.39
C GLN A 135 -26.73 -12.14 2.99
N VAL A 136 -26.48 -12.56 4.22
CA VAL A 136 -25.22 -12.33 4.93
C VAL A 136 -24.06 -13.04 4.22
N ALA A 137 -24.20 -14.33 3.91
CA ALA A 137 -23.16 -15.11 3.23
C ALA A 137 -22.81 -14.52 1.86
N ARG A 138 -23.81 -14.06 1.09
CA ARG A 138 -23.61 -13.41 -0.20
C ARG A 138 -22.81 -12.10 -0.04
N ALA A 139 -23.17 -11.27 0.92
CA ALA A 139 -22.47 -10.02 1.16
C ALA A 139 -21.04 -10.26 1.64
N ALA A 140 -20.82 -11.21 2.57
CA ALA A 140 -19.50 -11.60 3.03
C ALA A 140 -18.61 -12.13 1.90
N ARG A 141 -19.12 -13.03 1.06
CA ARG A 141 -18.39 -13.54 -0.12
C ARG A 141 -18.05 -12.42 -1.11
N SER A 142 -19.00 -11.54 -1.42
CA SER A 142 -18.77 -10.40 -2.32
C SER A 142 -17.69 -9.45 -1.79
N TYR A 143 -17.68 -9.22 -0.49
CA TYR A 143 -16.64 -8.42 0.18
C TYR A 143 -15.27 -9.09 0.07
N LEU A 144 -15.17 -10.38 0.40
CA LEU A 144 -13.94 -11.15 0.32
C LEU A 144 -13.41 -11.24 -1.12
N ASP A 145 -14.31 -11.35 -2.11
CA ASP A 145 -13.95 -11.32 -3.53
C ASP A 145 -13.37 -9.97 -3.96
N GLY A 146 -13.82 -8.87 -3.35
CA GLY A 146 -13.32 -7.52 -3.58
C GLY A 146 -12.04 -7.17 -2.82
N LEU A 147 -11.71 -7.92 -1.77
CA LEU A 147 -10.64 -7.57 -0.81
C LEU A 147 -9.23 -7.66 -1.41
N LEU A 148 -8.97 -8.65 -2.22
CA LEU A 148 -7.64 -8.87 -2.77
C LEU A 148 -7.30 -7.88 -3.88
N PRO A 149 -6.13 -7.21 -3.81
CA PRO A 149 -5.69 -6.31 -4.86
C PRO A 149 -5.32 -7.05 -6.15
N PRO A 150 -5.20 -6.35 -7.29
CA PRO A 150 -5.23 -6.96 -8.63
C PRO A 150 -4.22 -8.09 -8.86
N PHE A 151 -2.95 -7.84 -8.56
CA PHE A 151 -1.90 -8.83 -8.81
C PHE A 151 -1.96 -9.98 -7.80
N PHE A 152 -2.13 -9.68 -6.53
CA PHE A 152 -2.23 -10.70 -5.48
C PHE A 152 -3.45 -11.60 -5.69
N ARG A 153 -4.58 -11.04 -6.13
CA ARG A 153 -5.78 -11.82 -6.52
C ARG A 153 -5.47 -12.81 -7.63
N ALA A 154 -4.84 -12.35 -8.72
CA ALA A 154 -4.48 -13.19 -9.85
C ALA A 154 -3.52 -14.32 -9.42
N LEU A 155 -2.53 -14.00 -8.57
CA LEU A 155 -1.57 -14.96 -8.04
C LEU A 155 -2.25 -16.04 -7.17
N VAL A 156 -3.14 -15.64 -6.26
CA VAL A 156 -3.93 -16.57 -5.41
C VAL A 156 -4.81 -17.47 -6.28
N GLN A 157 -5.44 -16.93 -7.32
CA GLN A 157 -6.23 -17.71 -8.25
C GLN A 157 -5.37 -18.74 -9.00
N HIS A 158 -4.26 -18.31 -9.58
CA HIS A 158 -3.35 -19.19 -10.30
C HIS A 158 -2.82 -20.33 -9.43
N THR A 159 -2.41 -20.02 -8.19
CA THR A 159 -1.93 -21.05 -7.24
C THR A 159 -3.04 -22.00 -6.81
N GLY A 160 -4.29 -21.53 -6.73
CA GLY A 160 -5.48 -22.33 -6.41
C GLY A 160 -5.90 -23.31 -7.50
N ASP A 161 -5.68 -22.95 -8.76
CA ASP A 161 -6.11 -23.75 -9.92
C ASP A 161 -5.27 -25.02 -10.14
N SER A 162 -4.28 -25.27 -9.28
CA SER A 162 -3.44 -26.49 -9.30
C SER A 162 -2.74 -26.76 -10.65
N ASN A 163 -2.43 -25.73 -11.39
CA ASN A 163 -1.72 -25.81 -12.67
C ASN A 163 -0.34 -26.49 -12.49
N TYR A 164 0.01 -27.39 -13.38
CA TYR A 164 1.35 -27.97 -13.41
C TYR A 164 2.32 -27.04 -14.14
N SER A 165 3.42 -26.68 -13.48
CA SER A 165 4.43 -25.80 -14.05
C SER A 165 5.42 -26.59 -14.92
N TRP A 166 5.47 -26.25 -16.21
CA TRP A 166 6.43 -26.81 -17.19
C TRP A 166 7.61 -25.86 -17.48
N HIS A 167 7.66 -24.72 -16.80
CA HIS A 167 8.68 -23.67 -16.96
C HIS A 167 9.40 -23.39 -15.65
N THR A 168 10.30 -22.44 -15.66
CA THR A 168 10.99 -21.97 -14.45
C THR A 168 10.03 -21.40 -13.42
N PRO A 169 10.35 -21.47 -12.10
CA PRO A 169 11.58 -22.04 -11.51
C PRO A 169 11.63 -23.56 -11.51
N GLY A 170 12.84 -24.11 -11.50
CA GLY A 170 13.10 -25.56 -11.62
C GLY A 170 12.54 -26.44 -10.49
N HIS A 171 12.06 -25.85 -9.38
CA HIS A 171 11.39 -26.59 -8.32
C HIS A 171 9.95 -26.99 -8.66
N GLY A 172 9.35 -26.45 -9.74
CA GLY A 172 8.03 -26.84 -10.23
C GLY A 172 6.94 -26.75 -9.16
N GLY A 173 6.69 -25.55 -8.60
CA GLY A 173 5.73 -25.36 -7.51
C GLY A 173 6.08 -26.10 -6.21
N GLY A 174 7.36 -26.37 -5.98
CA GLY A 174 7.85 -27.05 -4.76
C GLY A 174 8.04 -28.55 -4.89
N VAL A 175 7.62 -29.18 -6.01
CA VAL A 175 7.72 -30.65 -6.21
C VAL A 175 9.15 -31.15 -6.08
N ALA A 176 10.12 -30.42 -6.61
CA ALA A 176 11.54 -30.84 -6.58
C ALA A 176 12.09 -30.89 -5.14
N PHE A 177 11.67 -29.97 -4.26
CA PHE A 177 12.09 -29.98 -2.85
C PHE A 177 11.62 -31.23 -2.12
N ARG A 178 10.46 -31.78 -2.47
CA ARG A 178 9.89 -32.97 -1.80
C ARG A 178 10.64 -34.26 -2.10
N LYS A 179 11.66 -34.25 -2.98
CA LYS A 179 12.43 -35.44 -3.40
C LYS A 179 13.62 -35.75 -2.50
N SER A 180 13.88 -34.99 -1.44
CA SER A 180 14.97 -35.23 -0.51
C SER A 180 14.59 -34.81 0.92
N PRO A 181 15.21 -35.36 1.97
CA PRO A 181 14.90 -35.00 3.36
C PRO A 181 15.11 -33.50 3.66
N VAL A 182 16.22 -32.91 3.18
CA VAL A 182 16.51 -31.48 3.37
C VAL A 182 15.50 -30.61 2.62
N GLY A 183 15.11 -31.02 1.42
CA GLY A 183 14.09 -30.34 0.64
C GLY A 183 12.70 -30.45 1.29
N GLN A 184 12.35 -31.59 1.89
CA GLN A 184 11.12 -31.75 2.67
C GLN A 184 11.08 -30.76 3.85
N ALA A 185 12.17 -30.62 4.60
CA ALA A 185 12.25 -29.66 5.70
C ALA A 185 12.02 -28.23 5.21
N PHE A 186 12.64 -27.87 4.08
CA PHE A 186 12.45 -26.56 3.43
C PHE A 186 10.98 -26.35 3.00
N HIS A 187 10.37 -27.34 2.34
CA HIS A 187 8.97 -27.30 1.90
C HIS A 187 8.00 -27.14 3.09
N GLN A 188 8.24 -27.89 4.19
CA GLN A 188 7.40 -27.80 5.38
C GLN A 188 7.50 -26.43 6.06
N PHE A 189 8.70 -25.83 6.08
CA PHE A 189 8.92 -24.52 6.68
C PHE A 189 8.24 -23.39 5.89
N PHE A 190 8.42 -23.33 4.56
CA PHE A 190 7.86 -22.28 3.74
C PHE A 190 6.39 -22.48 3.36
N GLY A 191 5.92 -23.70 3.34
CA GLY A 191 4.56 -24.06 2.96
C GLY A 191 4.33 -24.08 1.44
N GLU A 192 3.28 -24.78 1.05
CA GLU A 192 2.95 -25.04 -0.36
C GLU A 192 2.64 -23.74 -1.14
N ASN A 193 1.87 -22.82 -0.55
CA ASN A 193 1.48 -21.60 -1.22
C ASN A 193 2.65 -20.70 -1.59
N THR A 194 3.66 -20.59 -0.71
CA THR A 194 4.88 -19.83 -0.99
C THR A 194 5.61 -20.39 -2.21
N LEU A 195 5.78 -21.73 -2.25
CA LEU A 195 6.50 -22.38 -3.34
C LEU A 195 5.71 -22.41 -4.67
N ARG A 196 4.38 -22.47 -4.60
CA ARG A 196 3.52 -22.42 -5.79
C ARG A 196 3.37 -21.00 -6.34
N SER A 197 3.54 -19.98 -5.51
CA SER A 197 3.53 -18.58 -5.92
C SER A 197 4.88 -18.09 -6.45
N ASP A 198 5.95 -18.87 -6.30
CA ASP A 198 7.25 -18.55 -6.87
C ASP A 198 7.27 -18.96 -8.37
N LEU A 199 6.93 -18.01 -9.20
CA LEU A 199 6.71 -18.16 -10.64
C LEU A 199 7.67 -17.24 -11.42
N SER A 200 7.54 -17.23 -12.73
CA SER A 200 8.26 -16.32 -13.61
C SER A 200 7.32 -15.60 -14.57
N VAL A 201 7.83 -14.69 -15.38
CA VAL A 201 7.07 -13.97 -16.42
C VAL A 201 6.44 -14.88 -17.49
N SER A 202 6.68 -16.20 -17.42
CA SER A 202 6.13 -17.19 -18.35
C SER A 202 4.65 -17.53 -18.12
N VAL A 203 3.98 -16.89 -17.17
CA VAL A 203 2.54 -17.06 -16.88
C VAL A 203 1.77 -15.84 -17.40
N PRO A 204 1.20 -15.89 -18.62
CA PRO A 204 0.59 -14.72 -19.27
C PRO A 204 -0.57 -14.11 -18.47
N GLU A 205 -1.31 -14.93 -17.72
CA GLU A 205 -2.47 -14.50 -16.92
C GLU A 205 -2.08 -13.56 -15.78
N LEU A 206 -0.81 -13.61 -15.35
CA LEU A 206 -0.27 -12.74 -14.28
C LEU A 206 0.31 -11.44 -14.82
N GLY A 207 0.42 -11.30 -16.15
CA GLY A 207 1.05 -10.16 -16.80
C GLY A 207 2.58 -10.22 -16.71
N SER A 208 3.22 -9.17 -17.17
CA SER A 208 4.69 -9.06 -17.23
C SER A 208 5.16 -7.82 -16.48
N LEU A 209 6.11 -8.00 -15.57
CA LEU A 209 6.79 -6.88 -14.92
C LEU A 209 7.66 -6.09 -15.90
N LEU A 210 8.26 -6.77 -16.88
CA LEU A 210 9.17 -6.15 -17.85
C LEU A 210 8.44 -5.26 -18.86
N ASP A 211 7.17 -5.60 -19.16
CA ASP A 211 6.32 -4.89 -20.11
C ASP A 211 5.22 -4.06 -19.42
N HIS A 212 5.14 -4.10 -18.10
CA HIS A 212 4.12 -3.43 -17.29
C HIS A 212 2.70 -3.73 -17.80
N THR A 213 2.34 -5.04 -17.89
CA THR A 213 1.06 -5.48 -18.46
C THR A 213 0.22 -6.30 -17.48
N GLY A 214 -1.06 -6.49 -17.82
CA GLY A 214 -1.99 -7.35 -17.09
C GLY A 214 -2.26 -6.92 -15.65
N PRO A 215 -2.43 -7.89 -14.72
CA PRO A 215 -2.65 -7.60 -13.30
C PRO A 215 -1.55 -6.78 -12.62
N LEU A 216 -0.30 -6.89 -13.10
CA LEU A 216 0.82 -6.06 -12.61
C LEU A 216 0.62 -4.60 -12.97
N ALA A 217 0.28 -4.28 -14.22
CA ALA A 217 -0.04 -2.90 -14.61
C ALA A 217 -1.20 -2.33 -13.80
N ALA A 218 -2.22 -3.14 -13.52
CA ALA A 218 -3.36 -2.73 -12.69
C ALA A 218 -2.94 -2.43 -11.24
N ALA A 219 -2.01 -3.22 -10.68
CA ALA A 219 -1.43 -3.01 -9.35
C ALA A 219 -0.58 -1.73 -9.30
N GLU A 220 0.29 -1.51 -10.29
CA GLU A 220 1.09 -0.29 -10.42
C GLU A 220 0.21 0.96 -10.58
N ALA A 221 -0.84 0.89 -11.39
CA ALA A 221 -1.80 1.99 -11.56
C ALA A 221 -2.58 2.29 -10.27
N ARG A 222 -2.92 1.27 -9.47
CA ARG A 222 -3.52 1.46 -8.14
C ARG A 222 -2.54 2.14 -7.19
N ALA A 223 -1.30 1.67 -7.15
CA ALA A 223 -0.25 2.28 -6.33
C ALA A 223 -0.03 3.75 -6.73
N ALA A 224 0.00 4.07 -8.03
CA ALA A 224 0.12 5.44 -8.50
C ALA A 224 -0.98 6.35 -7.93
N ARG A 225 -2.24 5.92 -7.99
CA ARG A 225 -3.37 6.66 -7.39
C ARG A 225 -3.21 6.85 -5.88
N ASN A 226 -2.82 5.78 -5.16
CA ASN A 226 -2.69 5.82 -3.71
C ASN A 226 -1.59 6.77 -3.24
N PHE A 227 -0.48 6.84 -3.97
CA PHE A 227 0.66 7.70 -3.67
C PHE A 227 0.59 9.10 -4.33
N GLY A 228 -0.46 9.41 -5.09
CA GLY A 228 -0.61 10.70 -5.76
C GLY A 228 0.31 10.89 -6.98
N ALA A 229 0.82 9.80 -7.57
CA ALA A 229 1.71 9.81 -8.72
C ALA A 229 0.93 9.64 -10.05
N ASP A 230 1.53 10.06 -11.17
CA ASP A 230 1.03 9.73 -12.52
C ASP A 230 1.41 8.31 -12.91
N HIS A 231 2.62 7.89 -12.52
CA HIS A 231 3.12 6.54 -12.78
C HIS A 231 3.78 5.95 -11.53
N THR A 232 3.60 4.66 -11.34
CA THR A 232 4.34 3.89 -10.33
C THR A 232 4.85 2.61 -10.96
N PHE A 233 6.09 2.25 -10.63
CA PHE A 233 6.75 1.04 -11.10
C PHE A 233 7.24 0.22 -9.91
N PHE A 234 6.90 -1.06 -9.89
CA PHE A 234 7.35 -1.98 -8.84
C PHE A 234 8.77 -2.45 -9.10
N VAL A 235 9.61 -2.41 -8.08
CA VAL A 235 11.02 -2.81 -8.12
C VAL A 235 11.27 -3.86 -7.05
N ILE A 236 11.86 -4.99 -7.45
CA ILE A 236 12.07 -6.16 -6.58
C ILE A 236 13.50 -6.27 -6.02
N ASN A 237 14.38 -5.34 -6.35
CA ASN A 237 15.80 -5.39 -5.98
C ASN A 237 16.18 -4.20 -5.06
N GLY A 238 15.21 -3.62 -4.35
CA GLY A 238 15.42 -2.51 -3.42
C GLY A 238 15.63 -1.16 -4.09
N THR A 239 15.57 -0.09 -3.29
CA THR A 239 15.75 1.29 -3.77
C THR A 239 17.13 1.53 -4.38
N SER A 240 18.14 0.73 -4.01
CA SER A 240 19.44 0.80 -4.69
C SER A 240 19.35 0.53 -6.19
N THR A 241 18.45 -0.34 -6.60
CA THR A 241 18.13 -0.61 -8.01
C THR A 241 17.19 0.47 -8.57
N ALA A 242 16.16 0.88 -7.82
CA ALA A 242 15.27 1.96 -8.21
C ALA A 242 16.04 3.25 -8.55
N ASN A 243 16.98 3.65 -7.71
CA ASN A 243 17.84 4.81 -7.95
C ASN A 243 18.63 4.68 -9.26
N LYS A 244 19.21 3.50 -9.54
CA LYS A 244 19.97 3.26 -10.78
C LYS A 244 19.08 3.33 -12.01
N ILE A 245 17.85 2.81 -11.95
CA ILE A 245 16.86 2.89 -13.02
C ILE A 245 16.55 4.35 -13.35
N VAL A 246 16.21 5.16 -12.35
CA VAL A 246 15.95 6.60 -12.53
C VAL A 246 17.13 7.29 -13.17
N TRP A 247 18.33 7.03 -12.70
CA TRP A 247 19.53 7.68 -13.22
C TRP A 247 19.85 7.25 -14.66
N HIS A 248 19.82 5.96 -14.98
CA HIS A 248 20.09 5.49 -16.35
C HIS A 248 19.01 5.94 -17.35
N SER A 249 17.78 6.12 -16.91
CA SER A 249 16.73 6.63 -17.80
C SER A 249 16.87 8.13 -18.09
N MET A 250 17.45 8.91 -17.16
CA MET A 250 17.43 10.38 -17.23
C MET A 250 18.81 11.01 -17.52
N VAL A 251 19.90 10.37 -17.15
CA VAL A 251 21.25 10.97 -17.13
C VAL A 251 22.17 10.27 -18.12
N ALA A 252 22.94 11.05 -18.86
CA ALA A 252 23.97 10.58 -19.78
C ALA A 252 25.36 11.02 -19.32
N ARG A 253 26.40 10.52 -20.03
CA ARG A 253 27.78 10.93 -19.80
C ARG A 253 27.93 12.45 -19.94
N ASP A 254 28.71 13.03 -19.04
CA ASP A 254 29.00 14.47 -18.96
C ASP A 254 27.81 15.38 -18.62
N ASP A 255 26.63 14.83 -18.34
CA ASP A 255 25.53 15.62 -17.77
C ASP A 255 25.91 16.17 -16.39
N LEU A 256 25.52 17.42 -16.12
CA LEU A 256 25.66 18.01 -14.78
C LEU A 256 24.53 17.50 -13.88
N VAL A 257 24.90 17.02 -12.71
CA VAL A 257 23.93 16.54 -11.71
C VAL A 257 24.19 17.19 -10.36
N LEU A 258 23.12 17.66 -9.71
CA LEU A 258 23.15 18.27 -8.39
C LEU A 258 22.86 17.18 -7.36
N VAL A 259 23.76 16.95 -6.42
CA VAL A 259 23.76 15.77 -5.56
C VAL A 259 23.85 16.18 -4.09
N ASP A 260 22.86 15.76 -3.29
CA ASP A 260 22.97 15.79 -1.85
C ASP A 260 24.24 15.05 -1.39
N ARG A 261 25.12 15.76 -0.67
CA ARG A 261 26.36 15.16 -0.14
C ARG A 261 26.10 14.05 0.88
N ASN A 262 24.89 14.02 1.46
CA ASN A 262 24.41 12.98 2.39
C ASN A 262 23.60 11.89 1.67
N CYS A 263 23.81 11.69 0.36
CA CYS A 263 23.09 10.68 -0.42
C CYS A 263 23.52 9.24 -0.09
N HIS A 264 22.61 8.31 -0.35
CA HIS A 264 22.91 6.88 -0.27
C HIS A 264 23.96 6.49 -1.32
N LYS A 265 24.82 5.51 -1.00
CA LYS A 265 25.90 5.04 -1.90
C LYS A 265 25.43 4.58 -3.28
N SER A 266 24.15 4.17 -3.46
CA SER A 266 23.60 3.84 -4.77
C SER A 266 23.59 5.03 -5.73
N ILE A 267 23.46 6.26 -5.22
CA ILE A 267 23.57 7.48 -6.01
C ILE A 267 25.02 7.67 -6.49
N LEU A 268 26.02 7.44 -5.62
CA LEU A 268 27.42 7.48 -6.03
C LEU A 268 27.73 6.44 -7.11
N HIS A 269 27.18 5.23 -6.97
CA HIS A 269 27.30 4.21 -8.01
C HIS A 269 26.63 4.66 -9.32
N SER A 270 25.49 5.32 -9.26
CA SER A 270 24.79 5.85 -10.45
C SER A 270 25.60 6.92 -11.16
N ILE A 271 26.27 7.82 -10.41
CA ILE A 271 27.21 8.81 -10.99
C ILE A 271 28.32 8.10 -11.77
N ILE A 272 28.96 7.09 -11.16
CA ILE A 272 30.04 6.32 -11.78
C ILE A 272 29.56 5.61 -13.06
N MET A 273 28.37 4.97 -12.98
CA MET A 273 27.82 4.17 -14.08
C MET A 273 27.39 5.04 -15.26
N THR A 274 26.79 6.21 -15.00
CA THR A 274 26.35 7.15 -16.05
C THR A 274 27.49 8.02 -16.60
N GLY A 275 28.57 8.20 -15.83
CA GLY A 275 29.63 9.14 -16.16
C GLY A 275 29.23 10.61 -16.01
N ALA A 276 28.23 10.91 -15.19
CA ALA A 276 27.78 12.26 -14.91
C ALA A 276 28.81 13.05 -14.08
N ILE A 277 28.72 14.37 -14.12
CA ILE A 277 29.60 15.27 -13.37
C ILE A 277 28.81 15.83 -12.16
N PRO A 278 29.16 15.43 -10.93
CA PRO A 278 28.42 15.87 -9.74
C PRO A 278 28.80 17.26 -9.27
N LEU A 279 27.80 18.04 -8.94
CA LEU A 279 27.86 19.27 -8.16
C LEU A 279 27.22 18.96 -6.80
N TYR A 280 27.97 19.10 -5.71
CA TYR A 280 27.47 18.68 -4.40
C TYR A 280 26.73 19.81 -3.66
N LEU A 281 25.54 19.50 -3.16
CA LEU A 281 24.83 20.25 -2.13
C LEU A 281 25.43 19.87 -0.77
N THR A 282 25.87 20.83 0.00
CA THR A 282 26.56 20.58 1.26
C THR A 282 25.62 20.79 2.44
N PRO A 283 25.26 19.74 3.19
CA PRO A 283 24.45 19.87 4.39
C PRO A 283 25.24 20.57 5.51
N SER A 284 24.51 21.23 6.39
CA SER A 284 25.05 21.77 7.63
C SER A 284 25.54 20.64 8.57
N ARG A 285 26.37 20.98 9.55
CA ARG A 285 26.78 20.06 10.62
C ARG A 285 26.80 20.81 11.93
N ASN A 286 26.43 20.12 13.01
CA ASN A 286 26.61 20.66 14.36
C ASN A 286 28.03 20.42 14.88
N GLU A 287 28.31 20.90 16.09
CA GLU A 287 29.63 20.77 16.75
C GLU A 287 30.07 19.32 16.97
N LEU A 288 29.13 18.39 17.06
CA LEU A 288 29.39 16.95 17.20
C LEU A 288 29.57 16.24 15.83
N GLY A 289 29.49 16.99 14.72
CA GLY A 289 29.60 16.44 13.36
C GLY A 289 28.33 15.77 12.84
N ILE A 290 27.21 15.86 13.57
CA ILE A 290 25.92 15.33 13.12
C ILE A 290 25.45 16.14 11.90
N ILE A 291 25.04 15.45 10.87
CA ILE A 291 24.60 16.04 9.60
C ILE A 291 23.23 16.67 9.80
N GLY A 292 23.12 17.96 9.46
CA GLY A 292 21.89 18.74 9.46
C GLY A 292 21.30 18.90 8.06
N PRO A 293 20.33 19.81 7.89
CA PRO A 293 19.72 20.07 6.59
C PRO A 293 20.71 20.76 5.63
N ILE A 294 20.46 20.61 4.34
CA ILE A 294 21.04 21.44 3.30
C ILE A 294 20.40 22.83 3.42
N PRO A 295 21.19 23.91 3.58
CA PRO A 295 20.67 25.27 3.57
C PRO A 295 19.91 25.58 2.25
N LEU A 296 18.83 26.33 2.34
CA LEU A 296 17.98 26.62 1.17
C LEU A 296 18.75 27.38 0.08
N GLU A 297 19.73 28.19 0.47
CA GLU A 297 20.60 28.96 -0.43
C GLU A 297 21.43 28.05 -1.36
N GLU A 298 21.73 26.82 -0.94
CA GLU A 298 22.44 25.84 -1.77
C GLU A 298 21.68 25.46 -3.06
N PHE A 299 20.35 25.60 -3.04
CA PHE A 299 19.48 25.33 -4.19
C PHE A 299 19.28 26.54 -5.10
N SER A 300 19.82 27.72 -4.76
CA SER A 300 19.67 28.91 -5.57
C SER A 300 20.43 28.82 -6.90
N PRO A 301 19.93 29.49 -7.97
CA PRO A 301 20.63 29.54 -9.25
C PRO A 301 22.07 30.08 -9.12
N GLU A 302 22.28 31.07 -8.25
CA GLU A 302 23.56 31.69 -7.99
C GLU A 302 24.55 30.71 -7.34
N SER A 303 24.08 29.93 -6.36
CA SER A 303 24.90 28.88 -5.72
C SER A 303 25.27 27.77 -6.71
N ILE A 304 24.31 27.36 -7.53
CA ILE A 304 24.53 26.34 -8.59
C ILE A 304 25.58 26.86 -9.58
N GLN A 305 25.44 28.10 -10.06
CA GLN A 305 26.41 28.71 -10.99
C GLN A 305 27.82 28.78 -10.37
N ALA A 306 27.92 29.22 -9.11
CA ALA A 306 29.19 29.29 -8.41
C ALA A 306 29.86 27.89 -8.31
N LYS A 307 29.10 26.82 -8.10
CA LYS A 307 29.63 25.45 -8.09
C LYS A 307 30.10 25.00 -9.47
N ILE A 308 29.41 25.39 -10.53
CA ILE A 308 29.80 25.14 -11.93
C ILE A 308 31.13 25.83 -12.24
N ASP A 309 31.28 27.10 -11.84
CA ASP A 309 32.47 27.90 -12.12
C ASP A 309 33.68 27.44 -11.30
N ALA A 310 33.46 26.94 -10.09
CA ALA A 310 34.50 26.43 -9.21
C ALA A 310 35.04 25.07 -9.67
N ASN A 311 34.26 24.27 -10.39
CA ASN A 311 34.66 22.93 -10.80
C ASN A 311 35.41 22.99 -12.17
N PRO A 312 36.67 22.54 -12.25
CA PRO A 312 37.46 22.58 -13.50
C PRO A 312 36.82 21.82 -14.69
N LEU A 313 35.97 20.81 -14.40
CA LEU A 313 35.31 20.00 -15.44
C LEU A 313 34.05 20.68 -16.01
N THR A 314 33.51 21.70 -15.33
CA THR A 314 32.25 22.33 -15.69
C THR A 314 32.34 23.83 -15.94
N ARG A 315 33.48 24.44 -15.66
CA ARG A 315 33.71 25.88 -15.86
C ARG A 315 33.36 26.30 -17.29
N GLY A 316 32.53 27.33 -17.41
CA GLY A 316 32.06 27.87 -18.68
C GLY A 316 30.93 27.05 -19.34
N ARG A 317 30.39 26.04 -18.69
CA ARG A 317 29.19 25.32 -19.14
C ARG A 317 27.90 26.09 -18.82
N SER A 318 26.83 25.70 -19.49
CA SER A 318 25.47 26.16 -19.15
C SER A 318 25.12 25.83 -17.71
N PRO A 319 24.42 26.71 -16.97
CA PRO A 319 23.96 26.45 -15.60
C PRO A 319 22.87 25.37 -15.50
N ARG A 320 22.41 24.84 -16.62
CA ARG A 320 21.35 23.84 -16.65
C ARG A 320 21.86 22.50 -16.15
N VAL A 321 21.27 22.06 -15.04
CA VAL A 321 21.53 20.76 -14.44
C VAL A 321 20.51 19.75 -14.95
N LYS A 322 20.98 18.55 -15.31
CA LYS A 322 20.10 17.50 -15.85
C LYS A 322 19.21 16.89 -14.76
N LEU A 323 19.80 16.55 -13.63
CA LEU A 323 19.10 15.93 -12.52
C LEU A 323 19.61 16.48 -11.19
N ALA A 324 18.68 16.78 -10.27
CA ALA A 324 18.99 17.01 -8.86
C ALA A 324 18.46 15.84 -8.02
N VAL A 325 19.25 15.34 -7.07
CA VAL A 325 18.82 14.34 -6.10
C VAL A 325 18.96 14.85 -4.67
N VAL A 326 17.88 14.66 -3.89
CA VAL A 326 17.79 15.04 -2.48
C VAL A 326 17.32 13.84 -1.68
N THR A 327 18.02 13.53 -0.58
CA THR A 327 17.61 12.50 0.39
C THR A 327 16.52 13.05 1.30
N ASN A 328 15.30 12.54 1.19
CA ASN A 328 14.11 12.98 1.94
C ASN A 328 13.26 11.76 2.38
N SER A 329 13.07 11.44 3.67
CA SER A 329 13.79 12.01 4.80
C SER A 329 15.19 11.42 4.91
N THR A 330 16.07 12.14 5.65
CA THR A 330 17.38 11.58 6.00
C THR A 330 17.25 10.45 7.03
N TYR A 331 18.33 9.70 7.24
CA TYR A 331 18.36 8.63 8.24
C TYR A 331 18.04 9.14 9.67
N ASP A 332 18.38 10.40 9.96
CA ASP A 332 18.14 11.06 11.25
C ASP A 332 16.74 11.71 11.33
N GLY A 333 15.87 11.50 10.37
CA GLY A 333 14.49 11.99 10.36
C GLY A 333 14.32 13.45 9.88
N LEU A 334 15.31 14.04 9.22
CA LEU A 334 15.16 15.37 8.62
C LEU A 334 14.28 15.31 7.38
N CYS A 335 13.18 16.03 7.40
CA CYS A 335 12.24 16.15 6.29
C CYS A 335 12.31 17.55 5.67
N TYR A 336 12.51 17.61 4.36
CA TYR A 336 12.50 18.88 3.63
C TYR A 336 11.07 19.30 3.26
N ASN A 337 10.87 20.61 3.04
CA ASN A 337 9.70 21.08 2.32
C ASN A 337 9.90 20.78 0.82
N ALA A 338 9.39 19.62 0.38
CA ALA A 338 9.58 19.13 -0.98
C ALA A 338 8.99 20.10 -2.03
N ASN A 339 7.84 20.72 -1.73
CA ASN A 339 7.20 21.69 -2.62
C ASN A 339 8.04 22.96 -2.78
N LEU A 340 8.69 23.42 -1.70
CA LEU A 340 9.60 24.55 -1.77
C LEU A 340 10.83 24.24 -2.65
N ILE A 341 11.42 23.04 -2.49
CA ILE A 341 12.56 22.59 -3.32
C ILE A 341 12.15 22.52 -4.80
N LYS A 342 10.97 21.94 -5.10
CA LYS A 342 10.45 21.89 -6.49
C LYS A 342 10.36 23.29 -7.10
N ARG A 343 9.77 24.25 -6.39
CA ARG A 343 9.66 25.66 -6.87
C ARG A 343 11.02 26.32 -7.04
N THR A 344 11.93 26.14 -6.07
CA THR A 344 13.27 26.76 -6.13
C THR A 344 14.08 26.23 -7.31
N LEU A 345 13.97 24.93 -7.61
CA LEU A 345 14.70 24.29 -8.70
C LEU A 345 13.95 24.30 -10.05
N SER A 346 12.75 24.88 -10.14
CA SER A 346 11.85 24.78 -11.28
C SER A 346 12.50 25.12 -12.64
N ASN A 347 13.38 26.11 -12.67
CA ASN A 347 14.09 26.56 -13.87
C ASN A 347 15.54 26.07 -13.97
N SER A 348 16.07 25.46 -12.91
CA SER A 348 17.49 25.11 -12.83
C SER A 348 17.75 23.65 -13.17
N VAL A 349 16.75 22.75 -13.07
CA VAL A 349 16.93 21.32 -13.32
C VAL A 349 15.83 20.76 -14.24
N ASP A 350 16.17 19.71 -15.00
CA ASP A 350 15.19 19.01 -15.83
C ASP A 350 14.41 17.95 -15.03
N VAL A 351 15.11 17.28 -14.12
CA VAL A 351 14.59 16.16 -13.32
C VAL A 351 14.93 16.39 -11.85
N LEU A 352 13.96 16.17 -10.98
CA LEU A 352 14.15 16.18 -9.54
C LEU A 352 13.86 14.78 -8.98
N HIS A 353 14.82 14.22 -8.28
CA HIS A 353 14.73 12.90 -7.68
C HIS A 353 14.78 13.04 -6.14
N PHE A 354 13.69 12.68 -5.47
CA PHE A 354 13.66 12.50 -4.03
C PHE A 354 13.96 11.03 -3.68
N ASP A 355 15.10 10.78 -3.05
CA ASP A 355 15.37 9.47 -2.44
C ASP A 355 14.64 9.41 -1.09
N GLU A 356 13.43 8.87 -1.12
CA GLU A 356 12.51 8.73 0.01
C GLU A 356 12.50 7.28 0.55
N ALA A 357 13.66 6.63 0.56
CA ALA A 357 13.78 5.23 0.96
C ALA A 357 13.27 4.93 2.38
N TRP A 358 13.18 5.92 3.26
CA TRP A 358 12.67 5.81 4.63
C TRP A 358 11.33 6.52 4.84
N TYR A 359 10.62 6.93 3.77
CA TYR A 359 9.56 7.91 3.89
C TYR A 359 8.25 7.55 3.15
N ALA A 360 8.08 6.27 2.76
CA ALA A 360 6.94 5.79 1.98
C ALA A 360 5.56 6.00 2.65
N TYR A 361 5.51 6.28 3.96
CA TYR A 361 4.26 6.53 4.70
C TYR A 361 3.77 7.97 4.62
N ALA A 362 4.59 8.91 4.17
CA ALA A 362 4.31 10.35 4.26
C ALA A 362 3.02 10.77 3.50
N ALA A 363 2.73 10.16 2.37
CA ALA A 363 1.55 10.47 1.56
C ALA A 363 0.20 10.16 2.27
N PHE A 364 0.22 9.49 3.42
CA PHE A 364 -0.99 8.97 4.07
C PHE A 364 -1.37 9.69 5.36
N HIS A 365 -0.68 10.79 5.71
CA HIS A 365 -1.01 11.56 6.90
C HIS A 365 -0.70 13.06 6.71
N GLU A 366 -1.65 13.91 7.06
CA GLU A 366 -1.62 15.38 6.91
C GLU A 366 -0.46 16.08 7.60
N PHE A 367 0.15 15.45 8.62
CA PHE A 367 1.37 15.97 9.27
C PHE A 367 2.52 16.18 8.28
N TYR A 368 2.53 15.43 7.16
CA TYR A 368 3.59 15.45 6.17
C TYR A 368 3.25 16.29 4.92
N ASP A 369 2.13 17.01 4.91
CA ASP A 369 1.73 17.84 3.78
C ASP A 369 2.84 18.83 3.40
N GLY A 370 3.15 18.92 2.11
CA GLY A 370 4.24 19.73 1.58
C GLY A 370 5.65 19.13 1.69
N ARG A 371 5.80 17.94 2.32
CA ARG A 371 7.11 17.41 2.72
C ARG A 371 7.54 16.14 1.97
N TYR A 372 6.76 15.63 1.03
CA TYR A 372 7.11 14.44 0.23
C TYR A 372 7.00 14.71 -1.28
N GLY A 373 7.74 13.93 -2.06
CA GLY A 373 7.95 14.21 -3.47
C GLY A 373 6.70 14.19 -4.32
N MET A 374 5.71 13.34 -4.01
CA MET A 374 4.47 13.19 -4.79
C MET A 374 3.33 14.10 -4.31
N ASP A 375 3.53 14.97 -3.31
CA ASP A 375 2.45 15.75 -2.69
C ASP A 375 1.76 16.69 -3.68
N THR A 376 2.48 17.61 -4.27
CA THR A 376 1.89 18.65 -5.15
C THR A 376 2.61 18.69 -6.49
N ARG A 377 1.83 18.79 -7.55
CA ARG A 377 2.37 19.06 -8.89
C ARG A 377 2.79 20.53 -8.99
N GLU A 378 4.05 20.74 -9.30
CA GLU A 378 4.62 22.06 -9.55
C GLU A 378 5.06 22.17 -11.00
N GLN A 379 5.19 23.39 -11.50
CA GLN A 379 5.76 23.62 -12.82
C GLN A 379 7.28 23.36 -12.80
N GLY A 380 7.82 22.85 -13.90
CA GLY A 380 9.26 22.76 -14.14
C GLY A 380 9.76 21.33 -14.28
N PRO A 381 10.40 20.71 -13.26
CA PRO A 381 11.04 19.41 -13.41
C PRO A 381 10.04 18.24 -13.50
N LEU A 382 10.45 17.17 -14.16
CA LEU A 382 9.89 15.84 -13.98
C LEU A 382 10.35 15.32 -12.61
N VAL A 383 9.42 14.87 -11.76
CA VAL A 383 9.75 14.45 -10.39
C VAL A 383 9.70 12.94 -10.26
N PHE A 384 10.78 12.37 -9.73
CA PHE A 384 10.86 10.98 -9.30
C PHE A 384 10.94 10.90 -7.78
N THR A 385 10.28 9.89 -7.22
CA THR A 385 10.44 9.50 -5.83
C THR A 385 10.71 8.00 -5.75
N THR A 386 11.71 7.60 -4.97
CA THR A 386 12.05 6.19 -4.78
C THR A 386 11.82 5.77 -3.32
N HIS A 387 11.00 4.73 -3.13
CA HIS A 387 10.64 4.21 -1.82
C HIS A 387 11.24 2.82 -1.60
N SER A 388 11.84 2.57 -0.43
CA SER A 388 12.01 1.21 0.09
C SER A 388 10.77 0.82 0.86
N THR A 389 9.74 0.39 0.16
CA THR A 389 8.45 0.01 0.75
C THR A 389 8.62 -0.96 1.92
N HIS A 390 9.55 -1.92 1.78
CA HIS A 390 9.88 -2.91 2.81
C HIS A 390 10.47 -2.36 4.12
N LYS A 391 10.94 -1.11 4.16
CA LYS A 391 11.52 -0.52 5.37
C LYS A 391 10.47 0.02 6.34
N VAL A 392 9.37 0.54 5.80
CA VAL A 392 8.42 1.34 6.57
C VAL A 392 6.95 0.98 6.34
N LEU A 393 6.64 0.16 5.33
CA LEU A 393 5.32 -0.40 5.05
C LEU A 393 5.39 -1.94 5.07
N ALA A 394 4.22 -2.59 5.08
CA ALA A 394 4.12 -4.04 5.17
C ALA A 394 4.46 -4.74 3.84
N ALA A 395 5.75 -4.86 3.52
CA ALA A 395 6.22 -5.52 2.31
C ALA A 395 7.44 -6.42 2.58
N PHE A 396 7.68 -7.38 1.70
CA PHE A 396 8.85 -8.27 1.81
C PHE A 396 10.15 -7.50 1.54
N SER A 397 11.25 -7.95 2.14
CA SER A 397 12.58 -7.39 1.88
C SER A 397 12.83 -7.27 0.38
N GLN A 398 13.53 -6.20 -0.05
CA GLN A 398 13.77 -5.80 -1.43
C GLN A 398 12.57 -5.14 -2.15
N ALA A 399 11.37 -5.18 -1.61
CA ALA A 399 10.22 -4.48 -2.18
C ALA A 399 10.45 -2.96 -2.19
N SER A 400 10.37 -2.36 -3.37
CA SER A 400 10.62 -0.94 -3.62
C SER A 400 9.67 -0.41 -4.70
N MET A 401 9.45 0.90 -4.74
CA MET A 401 8.65 1.57 -5.77
C MET A 401 9.38 2.78 -6.33
N ILE A 402 9.17 3.04 -7.60
CA ILE A 402 9.51 4.32 -8.25
C ILE A 402 8.19 5.00 -8.56
N HIS A 403 7.99 6.20 -8.06
CA HIS A 403 6.85 7.05 -8.38
C HIS A 403 7.29 8.20 -9.27
N VAL A 404 6.45 8.60 -10.21
CA VAL A 404 6.72 9.68 -11.15
C VAL A 404 5.55 10.66 -11.15
N LEU A 405 5.88 11.94 -11.09
CA LEU A 405 4.95 13.03 -11.23
C LEU A 405 5.37 13.88 -12.43
N ASP A 406 4.56 13.82 -13.47
CA ASP A 406 4.75 14.61 -14.70
C ASP A 406 4.49 16.10 -14.42
N SER A 407 5.19 16.98 -15.14
CA SER A 407 4.88 18.39 -15.19
C SER A 407 4.28 18.79 -16.55
N GLU A 408 3.75 20.00 -16.65
CA GLU A 408 3.27 20.52 -17.94
C GLU A 408 4.39 20.60 -18.99
N GLN A 409 5.62 20.85 -18.55
CA GLN A 409 6.78 21.00 -19.43
C GLN A 409 7.51 19.71 -19.72
N ARG A 410 7.40 18.71 -18.84
CA ARG A 410 8.17 17.46 -18.93
C ARG A 410 7.33 16.28 -18.49
N GLN A 411 7.23 15.33 -19.38
CA GLN A 411 6.54 14.05 -19.14
C GLN A 411 7.54 12.91 -19.24
N LEU A 412 7.19 11.79 -18.60
CA LEU A 412 7.97 10.57 -18.65
C LEU A 412 7.97 9.99 -20.06
N ASP A 413 9.14 9.85 -20.66
CA ASP A 413 9.34 8.98 -21.82
C ASP A 413 9.37 7.53 -21.32
N ARG A 414 8.22 6.85 -21.47
CA ARG A 414 8.03 5.50 -20.95
C ARG A 414 8.92 4.46 -21.64
N ASP A 415 9.16 4.60 -22.91
CA ASP A 415 9.98 3.63 -23.67
C ASP A 415 11.44 3.72 -23.21
N ARG A 416 11.97 4.91 -23.13
CA ARG A 416 13.32 5.14 -22.59
C ARG A 416 13.45 4.71 -21.13
N PHE A 417 12.44 4.96 -20.32
CA PHE A 417 12.43 4.53 -18.92
C PHE A 417 12.42 3.00 -18.82
N ASN A 418 11.60 2.32 -19.64
CA ASN A 418 11.50 0.86 -19.63
C ASN A 418 12.80 0.18 -20.07
N GLU A 419 13.52 0.74 -21.06
CA GLU A 419 14.86 0.24 -21.43
C GLU A 419 15.81 0.27 -20.23
N ALA A 420 15.86 1.39 -19.49
CA ALA A 420 16.66 1.49 -18.27
C ALA A 420 16.16 0.55 -17.16
N PHE A 421 14.85 0.35 -17.06
CA PHE A 421 14.25 -0.59 -16.11
C PHE A 421 14.71 -2.03 -16.41
N MET A 422 14.60 -2.47 -17.64
CA MET A 422 15.03 -3.81 -18.09
C MET A 422 16.52 -4.06 -17.88
N MET A 423 17.38 -3.03 -17.94
CA MET A 423 18.82 -3.17 -17.66
C MET A 423 19.12 -3.58 -16.20
N HIS A 424 18.20 -3.33 -15.28
CA HIS A 424 18.42 -3.50 -13.84
C HIS A 424 17.50 -4.51 -13.16
N ILE A 425 16.48 -4.99 -13.85
CA ILE A 425 15.50 -5.96 -13.31
C ILE A 425 15.78 -7.34 -13.88
N SER A 426 15.63 -8.37 -13.03
CA SER A 426 15.70 -9.76 -13.46
C SER A 426 14.54 -10.10 -14.40
N THR A 427 14.81 -10.91 -15.43
CA THR A 427 13.79 -11.54 -16.28
C THR A 427 12.98 -12.62 -15.54
N SER A 428 13.36 -12.96 -14.30
CA SER A 428 12.66 -13.91 -13.43
C SER A 428 12.36 -13.23 -12.08
N PRO A 429 11.42 -12.26 -12.04
CA PRO A 429 11.10 -11.53 -10.83
C PRO A 429 10.46 -12.45 -9.78
N GLN A 430 10.78 -12.22 -8.51
CA GLN A 430 10.19 -12.97 -7.39
C GLN A 430 8.76 -12.43 -7.13
N TYR A 431 7.75 -13.26 -7.40
CA TYR A 431 6.34 -12.85 -7.40
C TYR A 431 5.79 -12.59 -5.99
N GLY A 432 6.32 -13.22 -4.94
CA GLY A 432 5.96 -12.90 -3.57
C GLY A 432 6.31 -11.46 -3.18
N ILE A 433 7.43 -10.91 -3.70
CA ILE A 433 7.80 -9.51 -3.49
C ILE A 433 6.79 -8.59 -4.20
N LEU A 434 6.43 -8.89 -5.45
CA LEU A 434 5.44 -8.12 -6.21
C LEU A 434 4.06 -8.14 -5.53
N ALA A 435 3.62 -9.31 -5.07
CA ALA A 435 2.37 -9.44 -4.32
C ALA A 435 2.40 -8.63 -3.02
N SER A 436 3.54 -8.60 -2.33
CA SER A 436 3.69 -7.79 -1.11
C SER A 436 3.62 -6.28 -1.38
N LEU A 437 4.12 -5.80 -2.53
CA LEU A 437 3.98 -4.39 -2.96
C LEU A 437 2.52 -4.03 -3.25
N ASP A 438 1.81 -4.89 -3.97
CA ASP A 438 0.39 -4.70 -4.28
C ASP A 438 -0.46 -4.66 -3.00
N VAL A 439 -0.21 -5.60 -2.07
CA VAL A 439 -0.88 -5.65 -0.76
C VAL A 439 -0.52 -4.43 0.10
N ALA A 440 0.77 -4.04 0.18
CA ALA A 440 1.19 -2.88 0.95
C ALA A 440 0.50 -1.59 0.46
N SER A 441 0.43 -1.40 -0.87
CA SER A 441 -0.30 -0.28 -1.45
C SER A 441 -1.81 -0.33 -1.12
N ALA A 442 -2.42 -1.51 -1.17
CA ALA A 442 -3.84 -1.69 -0.85
C ALA A 442 -4.15 -1.39 0.62
N MET A 443 -3.27 -1.77 1.55
CA MET A 443 -3.41 -1.47 2.98
C MET A 443 -3.40 0.03 3.28
N MET A 444 -2.73 0.81 2.45
CA MET A 444 -2.62 2.26 2.62
C MET A 444 -3.75 3.04 1.93
N GLU A 445 -4.71 2.37 1.29
CA GLU A 445 -5.77 3.05 0.54
C GLU A 445 -6.82 3.68 1.47
N GLY A 446 -7.07 4.99 1.26
CA GLY A 446 -8.15 5.73 1.94
C GLY A 446 -8.00 5.84 3.46
N PRO A 447 -9.13 5.77 4.20
CA PRO A 447 -9.14 5.94 5.67
C PRO A 447 -8.31 4.89 6.41
N ALA A 448 -8.16 3.68 5.86
CA ALA A 448 -7.40 2.60 6.49
C ALA A 448 -5.92 2.94 6.61
N GLY A 449 -5.31 3.46 5.54
CA GLY A 449 -3.91 3.89 5.55
C GLY A 449 -3.65 5.02 6.57
N ARG A 450 -4.53 6.04 6.59
CA ARG A 450 -4.46 7.11 7.59
C ARG A 450 -4.54 6.57 9.03
N SER A 451 -5.46 5.65 9.29
CA SER A 451 -5.62 5.04 10.61
C SER A 451 -4.37 4.28 11.05
N LEU A 452 -3.71 3.55 10.14
CA LEU A 452 -2.46 2.84 10.45
C LEU A 452 -1.33 3.79 10.83
N ILE A 453 -1.20 4.92 10.14
CA ILE A 453 -0.17 5.92 10.48
C ILE A 453 -0.52 6.64 11.79
N GLN A 454 -1.79 7.01 11.99
CA GLN A 454 -2.24 7.65 13.23
C GLN A 454 -1.97 6.79 14.48
N GLU A 455 -2.18 5.47 14.39
CA GLU A 455 -1.85 4.55 15.49
C GLU A 455 -0.38 4.59 15.87
N THR A 456 0.54 4.70 14.89
CA THR A 456 1.96 4.86 15.17
C THR A 456 2.26 6.18 15.90
N PHE A 457 1.53 7.25 15.58
CA PHE A 457 1.64 8.51 16.33
C PHE A 457 1.10 8.40 17.76
N ASP A 458 0.01 7.68 17.94
CA ASP A 458 -0.65 7.51 19.24
C ASP A 458 0.19 6.62 20.17
N GLU A 459 1.03 5.73 19.63
CA GLU A 459 1.94 4.86 20.37
C GLU A 459 3.30 5.52 20.72
N ALA A 460 3.69 6.58 20.02
CA ALA A 460 4.98 7.29 20.19
C ALA A 460 4.93 8.32 21.31
#